data_db24ba72ea96345f25fc093d9f8819c9
#
_entry.id   db24ba72ea96345f25fc093d9f8819c9
#
_cell.length_a   1.000
_cell.length_b   1.000
_cell.length_c   1.000
_cell.angle_alpha   90.00
_cell.angle_beta   90.00
_cell.angle_gamma   90.00
#
_symmetry.space_group_name_H-M   'P 1'
#
loop_
_entity.id
_entity.type
_entity.pdbx_description
1 polymer ?
#
loop_
_entity_poly.entity_id
_entity_poly.type
_entity_poly.pdbx_seq_one_letter_code
_entity_poly.pdbx_strand_id
1 'polypeptide(L)'
;MPKKNETVEPTQTLEEKRQENETLFAQLTNKNKDYMVKLNRQLDEGGMLEEQRTEIFNDMLKNIVAEQANHITARKIYGTSTDQAIYLLEGKREAAAEEGERSESWKIYLDGALLLGGMFSIITGISYFTGNREAGLGLITLLLNFLLGGLAVMVITKYAPTPGVKGGFFKYILATTVTMVGWIVLMAFGTALIPPALNPVLPGPYTLAIGLLAFLAKWYLKKKLNIKGTLI
;
A
#
# COMPACT_ATOMS: atom_id res chain seq x y z
N MET A 1 32.48 -23.40 -13.52
CA MET A 1 31.44 -23.42 -12.51
C MET A 1 30.09 -23.18 -13.22
N PRO A 2 29.18 -24.18 -13.24
CA PRO A 2 27.89 -24.01 -13.91
C PRO A 2 26.96 -23.18 -13.05
N LYS A 3 26.28 -22.20 -13.66
CA LYS A 3 25.22 -21.40 -13.06
C LYS A 3 24.03 -22.29 -12.75
N LYS A 4 23.61 -22.29 -11.49
CA LYS A 4 22.41 -22.93 -11.00
C LYS A 4 21.21 -22.23 -11.63
N ASN A 5 20.51 -22.90 -12.55
CA ASN A 5 19.22 -22.46 -13.05
C ASN A 5 18.23 -22.46 -11.88
N GLU A 6 17.85 -21.31 -11.38
CA GLU A 6 16.65 -21.14 -10.60
C GLU A 6 15.47 -21.32 -11.58
N THR A 7 14.84 -22.46 -11.53
CA THR A 7 13.53 -22.69 -12.13
C THR A 7 12.54 -21.81 -11.36
N VAL A 8 12.15 -20.69 -11.94
CA VAL A 8 11.01 -19.90 -11.49
C VAL A 8 9.78 -20.78 -11.75
N GLU A 9 9.22 -21.38 -10.68
CA GLU A 9 7.93 -22.05 -10.77
C GLU A 9 6.88 -21.01 -11.24
N PRO A 10 6.02 -21.36 -12.20
CA PRO A 10 4.96 -20.46 -12.64
C PRO A 10 4.06 -20.15 -11.45
N THR A 11 3.89 -18.86 -11.14
CA THR A 11 3.01 -18.38 -10.08
C THR A 11 1.59 -18.84 -10.39
N GLN A 12 1.09 -19.83 -9.66
CA GLN A 12 -0.29 -20.32 -9.78
C GLN A 12 -1.27 -19.19 -9.48
N THR A 13 -2.33 -19.09 -10.28
CA THR A 13 -3.41 -18.16 -10.04
C THR A 13 -4.20 -18.56 -8.79
N LEU A 14 -4.90 -17.61 -8.16
CA LEU A 14 -5.74 -17.89 -6.99
C LEU A 14 -6.80 -18.97 -7.26
N GLU A 15 -7.34 -18.98 -8.47
CA GLU A 15 -8.34 -19.95 -8.90
C GLU A 15 -7.75 -21.36 -9.05
N GLU A 16 -6.55 -21.49 -9.59
CA GLU A 16 -5.83 -22.76 -9.66
C GLU A 16 -5.54 -23.31 -8.26
N LYS A 17 -5.10 -22.47 -7.33
CA LYS A 17 -4.88 -22.86 -5.93
C LYS A 17 -6.19 -23.31 -5.25
N ARG A 18 -7.31 -22.67 -5.58
CA ARG A 18 -8.65 -23.05 -5.06
C ARG A 18 -9.04 -24.44 -5.51
N GLN A 19 -8.92 -24.75 -6.80
CA GLN A 19 -9.20 -26.06 -7.37
C GLN A 19 -8.23 -27.14 -6.83
N GLU A 20 -6.97 -26.80 -6.69
CA GLU A 20 -5.97 -27.68 -6.07
C GLU A 20 -6.33 -27.97 -4.61
N ASN A 21 -6.74 -26.97 -3.84
CA ASN A 21 -7.17 -27.13 -2.46
C ASN A 21 -8.36 -28.06 -2.31
N GLU A 22 -9.36 -27.99 -3.20
CA GLU A 22 -10.51 -28.91 -3.21
C GLU A 22 -10.04 -30.36 -3.44
N THR A 23 -9.16 -30.54 -4.39
CA THR A 23 -8.58 -31.86 -4.72
C THR A 23 -7.78 -32.43 -3.56
N LEU A 24 -6.92 -31.62 -2.93
CA LEU A 24 -6.11 -32.02 -1.79
C LEU A 24 -6.98 -32.29 -0.55
N PHE A 25 -8.01 -31.47 -0.32
CA PHE A 25 -8.93 -31.65 0.80
C PHE A 25 -9.71 -32.99 0.68
N ALA A 26 -10.09 -33.39 -0.53
CA ALA A 26 -10.76 -34.66 -0.77
C ALA A 26 -9.90 -35.86 -0.34
N GLN A 27 -8.57 -35.76 -0.46
CA GLN A 27 -7.60 -36.80 -0.11
C GLN A 27 -7.32 -36.92 1.39
N LEU A 28 -7.79 -35.97 2.21
CA LEU A 28 -7.54 -35.98 3.64
C LEU A 28 -8.31 -37.09 4.37
N THR A 29 -7.70 -37.62 5.42
CA THR A 29 -8.39 -38.47 6.40
C THR A 29 -9.45 -37.66 7.17
N ASN A 30 -10.48 -38.32 7.71
CA ASN A 30 -11.55 -37.65 8.45
C ASN A 30 -11.03 -36.74 9.58
N LYS A 31 -9.99 -37.18 10.32
CA LYS A 31 -9.36 -36.39 11.39
C LYS A 31 -8.70 -35.12 10.86
N ASN A 32 -8.05 -35.18 9.69
CA ASN A 32 -7.42 -34.04 9.07
C ASN A 32 -8.46 -33.10 8.43
N LYS A 33 -9.56 -33.66 7.87
CA LYS A 33 -10.71 -32.87 7.39
C LYS A 33 -11.32 -32.05 8.53
N ASP A 34 -11.63 -32.69 9.65
CA ASP A 34 -12.20 -32.01 10.83
C ASP A 34 -11.28 -30.89 11.34
N TYR A 35 -9.95 -31.12 11.32
CA TYR A 35 -8.98 -30.12 11.69
C TYR A 35 -9.03 -28.90 10.78
N MET A 36 -9.00 -29.09 9.44
CA MET A 36 -9.03 -28.01 8.47
C MET A 36 -10.36 -27.23 8.49
N VAL A 37 -11.49 -27.91 8.67
CA VAL A 37 -12.81 -27.27 8.79
C VAL A 37 -12.85 -26.35 10.03
N LYS A 38 -12.38 -26.85 11.18
CA LYS A 38 -12.31 -26.05 12.41
C LYS A 38 -11.38 -24.85 12.27
N LEU A 39 -10.21 -25.08 11.68
CA LEU A 39 -9.23 -24.01 11.42
C LEU A 39 -9.82 -22.94 10.49
N ASN A 40 -10.46 -23.35 9.37
CA ASN A 40 -11.08 -22.42 8.43
C ASN A 40 -12.14 -21.54 9.10
N ARG A 41 -13.00 -22.15 9.93
CA ARG A 41 -14.02 -21.39 10.68
C ARG A 41 -13.39 -20.36 11.61
N GLN A 42 -12.37 -20.76 12.36
CA GLN A 42 -11.69 -19.88 13.33
C GLN A 42 -10.94 -18.71 12.62
N LEU A 43 -10.34 -18.96 11.47
CA LEU A 43 -9.70 -17.92 10.66
C LEU A 43 -10.72 -16.96 10.05
N ASP A 44 -11.90 -17.47 9.63
CA ASP A 44 -12.99 -16.64 9.13
C ASP A 44 -13.59 -15.77 10.22
N GLU A 45 -13.90 -16.36 11.39
CA GLU A 45 -14.34 -15.62 12.58
C GLU A 45 -13.30 -14.58 13.04
N GLY A 46 -12.01 -14.87 12.87
CA GLY A 46 -10.90 -13.94 13.12
C GLY A 46 -10.72 -12.85 12.05
N GLY A 47 -11.52 -12.85 10.98
CA GLY A 47 -11.53 -11.83 9.94
C GLY A 47 -10.46 -12.00 8.86
N MET A 48 -9.87 -13.19 8.73
CA MET A 48 -8.94 -13.49 7.64
C MET A 48 -9.68 -13.57 6.31
N LEU A 49 -9.17 -12.87 5.29
CA LEU A 49 -9.77 -12.86 3.94
C LEU A 49 -9.69 -14.25 3.30
N GLU A 50 -10.67 -14.59 2.46
CA GLU A 50 -10.74 -15.88 1.78
C GLU A 50 -9.52 -16.15 0.90
N GLU A 51 -9.06 -15.14 0.16
CA GLU A 51 -7.86 -15.24 -0.68
C GLU A 51 -6.63 -15.69 0.11
N GLN A 52 -6.44 -15.11 1.27
CA GLN A 52 -5.32 -15.40 2.16
C GLN A 52 -5.44 -16.80 2.79
N ARG A 53 -6.67 -17.20 3.16
CA ARG A 53 -6.93 -18.58 3.61
C ARG A 53 -6.62 -19.59 2.52
N THR A 54 -6.98 -19.27 1.28
CA THR A 54 -6.72 -20.12 0.11
C THR A 54 -5.23 -20.37 -0.06
N GLU A 55 -4.39 -19.34 0.06
CA GLU A 55 -2.94 -19.49 -0.05
C GLU A 55 -2.35 -20.31 1.09
N ILE A 56 -2.67 -19.98 2.33
CA ILE A 56 -2.19 -20.71 3.51
C ILE A 56 -2.63 -22.17 3.46
N PHE A 57 -3.86 -22.42 3.05
CA PHE A 57 -4.41 -23.77 2.99
C PHE A 57 -3.75 -24.60 1.88
N ASN A 58 -3.34 -23.99 0.78
CA ASN A 58 -2.63 -24.70 -0.28
C ASN A 58 -1.35 -25.36 0.27
N ASP A 59 -0.54 -24.59 0.97
CA ASP A 59 0.70 -25.10 1.57
C ASP A 59 0.42 -26.11 2.69
N MET A 60 -0.56 -25.83 3.55
CA MET A 60 -0.92 -26.73 4.63
C MET A 60 -1.48 -28.06 4.12
N LEU A 61 -2.36 -28.04 3.13
CA LEU A 61 -2.97 -29.25 2.55
C LEU A 61 -1.92 -30.13 1.88
N LYS A 62 -1.01 -29.55 1.09
CA LYS A 62 0.12 -30.28 0.49
C LYS A 62 0.94 -31.01 1.54
N ASN A 63 1.29 -30.29 2.62
CA ASN A 63 2.08 -30.87 3.69
C ASN A 63 1.30 -31.97 4.45
N ILE A 64 0.02 -31.74 4.77
CA ILE A 64 -0.80 -32.74 5.46
C ILE A 64 -1.00 -33.99 4.61
N VAL A 65 -1.23 -33.87 3.30
CA VAL A 65 -1.38 -35.01 2.39
C VAL A 65 -0.07 -35.80 2.31
N ALA A 66 1.07 -35.15 2.24
CA ALA A 66 2.37 -35.81 2.24
C ALA A 66 2.63 -36.58 3.55
N GLU A 67 2.36 -35.94 4.69
CA GLU A 67 2.67 -36.49 6.02
C GLU A 67 1.65 -37.52 6.52
N GLN A 68 0.40 -37.50 6.01
CA GLN A 68 -0.58 -38.53 6.40
C GLN A 68 -0.22 -39.93 5.91
N ALA A 69 0.62 -40.06 4.85
CA ALA A 69 1.18 -41.32 4.43
C ALA A 69 2.06 -41.97 5.52
N ASN A 70 2.69 -41.14 6.36
CA ASN A 70 3.49 -41.49 7.51
C ASN A 70 2.66 -41.62 8.80
N HIS A 71 1.32 -41.67 8.70
CA HIS A 71 0.39 -41.67 9.83
C HIS A 71 0.51 -40.44 10.76
N ILE A 72 1.02 -39.33 10.24
CA ILE A 72 1.11 -38.07 10.96
C ILE A 72 -0.16 -37.24 10.68
N THR A 73 -0.82 -36.76 11.73
CA THR A 73 -2.04 -35.96 11.62
C THR A 73 -1.71 -34.47 11.57
N ALA A 74 -2.61 -33.65 11.00
CA ALA A 74 -2.49 -32.19 11.03
C ALA A 74 -2.26 -31.64 12.43
N ARG A 75 -2.93 -32.21 13.45
CA ARG A 75 -2.73 -31.84 14.86
C ARG A 75 -1.31 -32.11 15.36
N LYS A 76 -0.65 -33.14 14.86
CA LYS A 76 0.73 -33.47 15.25
C LYS A 76 1.73 -32.53 14.59
N ILE A 77 1.42 -32.03 13.40
CA ILE A 77 2.27 -31.10 12.65
C ILE A 77 2.13 -29.65 13.19
N TYR A 78 0.88 -29.18 13.38
CA TYR A 78 0.56 -27.79 13.63
C TYR A 78 -0.01 -27.48 15.05
N GLY A 79 -0.12 -28.49 15.92
CA GLY A 79 -0.78 -28.31 17.21
C GLY A 79 -2.30 -28.38 17.13
N THR A 80 -3.03 -27.74 18.04
CA THR A 80 -4.48 -27.69 17.98
C THR A 80 -4.92 -26.69 16.88
N SER A 81 -6.12 -26.88 16.31
CA SER A 81 -6.65 -25.91 15.33
C SER A 81 -6.79 -24.50 15.91
N THR A 82 -7.03 -24.39 17.22
CA THR A 82 -7.13 -23.10 17.92
C THR A 82 -5.78 -22.42 18.06
N ASP A 83 -4.75 -23.16 18.49
CA ASP A 83 -3.39 -22.60 18.61
C ASP A 83 -2.87 -22.17 17.25
N GLN A 84 -3.12 -22.98 16.21
CA GLN A 84 -2.73 -22.65 14.83
C GLN A 84 -3.49 -21.43 14.29
N ALA A 85 -4.80 -21.31 14.61
CA ALA A 85 -5.56 -20.13 14.24
C ALA A 85 -5.01 -18.86 14.90
N ILE A 86 -4.72 -18.93 16.21
CA ILE A 86 -4.11 -17.82 16.96
C ILE A 86 -2.77 -17.45 16.31
N TYR A 87 -1.89 -18.42 16.08
CA TYR A 87 -0.58 -18.18 15.45
C TYR A 87 -0.70 -17.50 14.09
N LEU A 88 -1.60 -17.98 13.22
CA LEU A 88 -1.81 -17.40 11.88
C LEU A 88 -2.44 -16.00 11.95
N LEU A 89 -3.34 -15.76 12.91
CA LEU A 89 -3.97 -14.46 13.11
C LEU A 89 -3.03 -13.44 13.77
N GLU A 90 -2.20 -13.88 14.73
CA GLU A 90 -1.20 -13.03 15.38
C GLU A 90 -0.06 -12.69 14.45
N GLY A 91 0.53 -13.65 13.77
CA GLY A 91 1.58 -13.41 12.78
C GLY A 91 1.11 -12.45 11.68
N LYS A 92 -0.18 -12.49 11.34
CA LYS A 92 -0.78 -11.55 10.43
C LYS A 92 -1.05 -10.18 11.04
N ARG A 93 -1.41 -10.12 12.33
CA ARG A 93 -1.51 -8.85 13.06
C ARG A 93 -0.16 -8.17 13.20
N GLU A 94 0.90 -8.94 13.45
CA GLU A 94 2.27 -8.44 13.51
C GLU A 94 2.74 -7.96 12.13
N ALA A 95 2.53 -8.73 11.05
CA ALA A 95 2.82 -8.31 9.70
C ALA A 95 1.98 -7.08 9.26
N ALA A 96 0.68 -7.06 9.58
CA ALA A 96 -0.18 -5.90 9.34
C ALA A 96 0.18 -4.70 10.23
N ALA A 97 0.70 -4.93 11.43
CA ALA A 97 1.22 -3.88 12.30
C ALA A 97 2.55 -3.33 11.76
N GLU A 98 3.43 -4.17 11.24
CA GLU A 98 4.66 -3.74 10.56
C GLU A 98 4.36 -3.01 9.23
N GLU A 99 3.39 -3.48 8.44
CA GLU A 99 2.89 -2.76 7.25
C GLU A 99 2.01 -1.57 7.63
N GLY A 100 1.28 -1.64 8.74
CA GLY A 100 0.39 -0.61 9.27
C GLY A 100 1.08 0.44 10.13
N GLU A 101 2.36 0.30 10.43
CA GLU A 101 3.14 1.31 11.15
C GLU A 101 3.37 2.53 10.27
N ARG A 102 2.30 3.31 10.14
CA ARG A 102 2.37 4.59 9.42
C ARG A 102 3.21 5.56 10.22
N SER A 103 4.10 6.22 9.52
CA SER A 103 4.89 7.29 10.12
C SER A 103 3.98 8.39 10.70
N GLU A 104 4.51 9.15 11.64
CA GLU A 104 3.86 10.31 12.23
C GLU A 104 3.31 11.25 11.14
N SER A 105 2.16 11.87 11.39
CA SER A 105 1.43 12.67 10.39
C SER A 105 2.29 13.74 9.74
N TRP A 106 3.20 14.38 10.48
CA TRP A 106 4.08 15.42 9.94
C TRP A 106 5.11 14.87 8.93
N LYS A 107 5.58 13.62 9.12
CA LYS A 107 6.49 12.94 8.17
C LYS A 107 5.75 12.63 6.87
N ILE A 108 4.51 12.13 6.97
CA ILE A 108 3.64 11.87 5.81
C ILE A 108 3.31 13.17 5.09
N TYR A 109 3.00 14.22 5.85
CA TYR A 109 2.78 15.57 5.30
C TYR A 109 4.00 16.05 4.50
N LEU A 110 5.19 15.96 5.08
CA LEU A 110 6.42 16.39 4.44
C LEU A 110 6.72 15.60 3.16
N ASP A 111 6.57 14.28 3.21
CA ASP A 111 6.74 13.40 2.04
C ASP A 111 5.74 13.75 0.93
N GLY A 112 4.48 13.97 1.28
CA GLY A 112 3.42 14.37 0.35
C GLY A 112 3.61 15.78 -0.22
N ALA A 113 4.06 16.72 0.60
CA ALA A 113 4.38 18.06 0.15
C ALA A 113 5.48 18.05 -0.92
N LEU A 114 6.57 17.33 -0.66
CA LEU A 114 7.67 17.18 -1.61
C LEU A 114 7.26 16.41 -2.86
N LEU A 115 6.37 15.41 -2.74
CA LEU A 115 5.85 14.65 -3.85
C LEU A 115 5.00 15.53 -4.78
N LEU A 116 3.90 16.10 -4.29
CA LEU A 116 2.97 16.86 -5.13
C LEU A 116 3.55 18.21 -5.54
N GLY A 117 4.15 18.95 -4.62
CA GLY A 117 4.81 20.21 -4.96
C GLY A 117 5.94 20.02 -5.98
N GLY A 118 6.77 19.00 -5.77
CA GLY A 118 7.84 18.65 -6.71
C GLY A 118 7.32 18.22 -8.08
N MET A 119 6.26 17.39 -8.13
CA MET A 119 5.65 16.91 -9.36
C MET A 119 5.10 18.07 -10.20
N PHE A 120 4.32 18.97 -9.60
CA PHE A 120 3.79 20.14 -10.31
C PHE A 120 4.90 21.08 -10.80
N SER A 121 5.95 21.23 -10.00
CA SER A 121 7.11 22.03 -10.39
C SER A 121 7.83 21.44 -11.60
N ILE A 122 8.01 20.11 -11.65
CA ILE A 122 8.62 19.41 -12.79
C ILE A 122 7.75 19.53 -14.04
N ILE A 123 6.43 19.28 -13.91
CA ILE A 123 5.50 19.37 -15.05
C ILE A 123 5.54 20.75 -15.69
N THR A 124 5.49 21.79 -14.86
CA THR A 124 5.57 23.18 -15.34
C THR A 124 6.93 23.47 -16.00
N GLY A 125 8.01 23.01 -15.38
CA GLY A 125 9.34 23.18 -15.94
C GLY A 125 9.52 22.47 -17.27
N ILE A 126 9.02 21.24 -17.43
CA ILE A 126 9.03 20.49 -18.68
C ILE A 126 8.19 21.22 -19.75
N SER A 127 7.01 21.73 -19.38
CA SER A 127 6.15 22.49 -20.32
C SER A 127 6.89 23.67 -20.96
N TYR A 128 7.74 24.35 -20.21
CA TYR A 128 8.60 25.42 -20.74
C TYR A 128 9.53 24.94 -21.87
N PHE A 129 10.14 23.76 -21.69
CA PHE A 129 11.05 23.20 -22.68
C PHE A 129 10.35 22.53 -23.87
N THR A 130 9.09 22.15 -23.72
CA THR A 130 8.29 21.50 -24.76
C THR A 130 7.49 22.48 -25.63
N GLY A 131 7.78 23.78 -25.54
CA GLY A 131 7.23 24.80 -26.42
C GLY A 131 6.42 25.90 -25.77
N ASN A 132 5.96 25.73 -24.53
CA ASN A 132 5.27 26.77 -23.78
C ASN A 132 6.28 27.64 -23.01
N ARG A 133 6.94 28.56 -23.73
CA ARG A 133 7.96 29.47 -23.15
C ARG A 133 7.45 30.40 -22.07
N GLU A 134 6.12 30.54 -21.97
CA GLU A 134 5.46 31.31 -20.90
C GLU A 134 5.12 30.46 -19.67
N ALA A 135 5.35 29.14 -19.75
CA ALA A 135 5.11 28.26 -18.63
C ALA A 135 5.98 28.65 -17.43
N GLY A 136 5.30 28.92 -16.32
CA GLY A 136 5.90 29.25 -15.03
C GLY A 136 4.88 29.12 -13.93
N LEU A 137 5.35 29.09 -12.68
CA LEU A 137 4.49 29.09 -11.51
C LEU A 137 4.74 30.35 -10.70
N GLY A 138 3.67 31.01 -10.28
CA GLY A 138 3.79 32.06 -9.29
C GLY A 138 4.40 31.50 -8.00
N LEU A 139 5.24 32.28 -7.33
CA LEU A 139 5.94 31.86 -6.11
C LEU A 139 4.97 31.39 -5.02
N ILE A 140 3.88 32.16 -4.79
CA ILE A 140 2.88 31.78 -3.80
C ILE A 140 2.09 30.56 -4.26
N THR A 141 1.78 30.46 -5.55
CA THR A 141 1.13 29.27 -6.14
C THR A 141 1.98 28.02 -5.93
N LEU A 142 3.29 28.14 -6.12
CA LEU A 142 4.24 27.06 -5.86
C LEU A 142 4.20 26.64 -4.38
N LEU A 143 4.29 27.60 -3.45
CA LEU A 143 4.21 27.32 -2.02
C LEU A 143 2.88 26.66 -1.63
N LEU A 144 1.76 27.13 -2.19
CA LEU A 144 0.45 26.51 -1.97
C LEU A 144 0.41 25.07 -2.46
N ASN A 145 1.03 24.75 -3.61
CA ASN A 145 1.12 23.37 -4.09
C ASN A 145 1.85 22.44 -3.11
N PHE A 146 2.94 22.92 -2.51
CA PHE A 146 3.64 22.13 -1.48
C PHE A 146 2.78 21.97 -0.22
N LEU A 147 2.20 23.04 0.29
CA LEU A 147 1.43 23.02 1.52
C LEU A 147 0.15 22.18 1.38
N LEU A 148 -0.66 22.46 0.37
CA LEU A 148 -1.92 21.76 0.16
C LEU A 148 -1.70 20.34 -0.33
N GLY A 149 -0.65 20.09 -1.14
CA GLY A 149 -0.25 18.77 -1.56
C GLY A 149 0.14 17.88 -0.37
N GLY A 150 0.89 18.41 0.59
CA GLY A 150 1.22 17.70 1.83
C GLY A 150 -0.02 17.34 2.65
N LEU A 151 -0.96 18.28 2.81
CA LEU A 151 -2.24 18.04 3.48
C LEU A 151 -3.07 16.99 2.75
N ALA A 152 -3.15 17.06 1.43
CA ALA A 152 -3.89 16.08 0.63
C ALA A 152 -3.36 14.67 0.82
N VAL A 153 -2.05 14.46 0.68
CA VAL A 153 -1.41 13.16 0.89
C VAL A 153 -1.61 12.67 2.32
N MET A 154 -1.44 13.54 3.31
CA MET A 154 -1.64 13.18 4.72
C MET A 154 -3.07 12.69 4.99
N VAL A 155 -4.09 13.38 4.46
CA VAL A 155 -5.51 12.98 4.63
C VAL A 155 -5.79 11.68 3.90
N ILE A 156 -5.40 11.55 2.63
CA ILE A 156 -5.60 10.33 1.84
C ILE A 156 -4.95 9.13 2.52
N THR A 157 -3.70 9.28 2.98
CA THR A 157 -2.97 8.22 3.68
C THR A 157 -3.64 7.83 5.00
N LYS A 158 -4.17 8.80 5.76
CA LYS A 158 -4.87 8.55 7.03
C LYS A 158 -6.08 7.64 6.86
N TYR A 159 -6.82 7.80 5.77
CA TYR A 159 -8.04 7.03 5.50
C TYR A 159 -7.80 5.83 4.59
N ALA A 160 -6.57 5.63 4.08
CA ALA A 160 -6.24 4.48 3.24
C ALA A 160 -6.58 3.17 3.96
N PRO A 161 -7.21 2.21 3.26
CA PRO A 161 -7.57 0.93 3.85
C PRO A 161 -6.34 0.21 4.37
N THR A 162 -6.46 -0.39 5.55
CA THR A 162 -5.41 -1.25 6.09
C THR A 162 -5.71 -2.69 5.64
N PRO A 163 -4.73 -3.43 5.11
CA PRO A 163 -4.93 -4.83 4.76
C PRO A 163 -5.48 -5.62 5.95
N GLY A 164 -6.49 -6.47 5.70
CA GLY A 164 -7.11 -7.31 6.73
C GLY A 164 -8.19 -6.65 7.60
N VAL A 165 -8.45 -5.36 7.47
CA VAL A 165 -9.52 -4.66 8.22
C VAL A 165 -10.75 -4.50 7.32
N LYS A 166 -11.87 -5.15 7.70
CA LYS A 166 -13.18 -4.98 7.01
C LYS A 166 -13.72 -3.57 7.26
N GLY A 167 -14.14 -2.89 6.20
CA GLY A 167 -14.74 -1.54 6.26
C GLY A 167 -13.69 -0.43 6.21
N GLY A 168 -14.05 0.70 5.64
CA GLY A 168 -13.14 1.83 5.47
C GLY A 168 -12.98 2.25 4.01
N PHE A 169 -13.25 1.35 3.06
CA PHE A 169 -13.17 1.69 1.63
C PHE A 169 -14.08 2.86 1.25
N PHE A 170 -15.31 2.89 1.74
CA PHE A 170 -16.22 4.01 1.50
C PHE A 170 -15.71 5.32 2.13
N LYS A 171 -15.21 5.23 3.38
CA LYS A 171 -14.58 6.38 4.06
C LYS A 171 -13.34 6.88 3.32
N TYR A 172 -12.55 5.97 2.78
CA TYR A 172 -11.38 6.29 1.97
C TYR A 172 -11.77 7.01 0.68
N ILE A 173 -12.73 6.49 -0.09
CA ILE A 173 -13.23 7.14 -1.31
C ILE A 173 -13.75 8.53 -0.99
N LEU A 174 -14.60 8.66 0.02
CA LEU A 174 -15.16 9.94 0.43
C LEU A 174 -14.05 10.94 0.83
N ALA A 175 -13.13 10.52 1.70
CA ALA A 175 -12.02 11.36 2.13
C ALA A 175 -11.13 11.78 0.95
N THR A 176 -10.81 10.86 0.05
CA THR A 176 -9.99 11.14 -1.14
C THR A 176 -10.71 12.12 -2.08
N THR A 177 -12.01 11.90 -2.34
CA THR A 177 -12.81 12.77 -3.21
C THR A 177 -12.90 14.19 -2.61
N VAL A 178 -13.26 14.30 -1.33
CA VAL A 178 -13.37 15.59 -0.64
C VAL A 178 -12.01 16.33 -0.63
N THR A 179 -10.92 15.59 -0.39
CA THR A 179 -9.56 16.15 -0.38
C THR A 179 -9.15 16.64 -1.75
N MET A 180 -9.40 15.86 -2.82
CA MET A 180 -9.07 16.25 -4.19
C MET A 180 -9.88 17.45 -4.66
N VAL A 181 -11.19 17.44 -4.43
CA VAL A 181 -12.06 18.59 -4.75
C VAL A 181 -11.65 19.82 -3.93
N GLY A 182 -11.44 19.66 -2.64
CA GLY A 182 -10.98 20.73 -1.76
C GLY A 182 -9.64 21.32 -2.21
N TRP A 183 -8.69 20.48 -2.60
CA TRP A 183 -7.40 20.93 -3.13
C TRP A 183 -7.54 21.74 -4.42
N ILE A 184 -8.35 21.27 -5.39
CA ILE A 184 -8.62 21.98 -6.65
C ILE A 184 -9.26 23.34 -6.34
N VAL A 185 -10.28 23.38 -5.47
CA VAL A 185 -10.97 24.61 -5.08
C VAL A 185 -10.02 25.60 -4.40
N LEU A 186 -9.25 25.12 -3.40
CA LEU A 186 -8.29 25.98 -2.68
C LEU A 186 -7.18 26.50 -3.60
N MET A 187 -6.72 25.71 -4.56
CA MET A 187 -5.75 26.16 -5.56
C MET A 187 -6.36 27.21 -6.49
N ALA A 188 -7.57 26.97 -7.01
CA ALA A 188 -8.25 27.92 -7.90
C ALA A 188 -8.52 29.27 -7.20
N PHE A 189 -9.11 29.23 -6.01
CA PHE A 189 -9.39 30.46 -5.24
C PHE A 189 -8.10 31.11 -4.72
N GLY A 190 -7.15 30.34 -4.22
CA GLY A 190 -5.88 30.83 -3.71
C GLY A 190 -5.10 31.58 -4.79
N THR A 191 -5.07 31.07 -6.02
CA THR A 191 -4.40 31.76 -7.13
C THR A 191 -5.19 32.96 -7.66
N ALA A 192 -6.53 32.88 -7.70
CA ALA A 192 -7.38 33.96 -8.18
C ALA A 192 -7.42 35.20 -7.23
N LEU A 193 -7.31 34.96 -5.93
CA LEU A 193 -7.37 36.03 -4.92
C LEU A 193 -6.02 36.72 -4.68
N ILE A 194 -4.91 36.15 -5.16
CA ILE A 194 -3.58 36.73 -4.97
C ILE A 194 -3.29 37.71 -6.11
N PRO A 195 -3.06 38.99 -5.81
CA PRO A 195 -2.66 39.96 -6.82
C PRO A 195 -1.37 39.51 -7.55
N PRO A 196 -1.27 39.70 -8.86
CA PRO A 196 -0.06 39.33 -9.63
C PRO A 196 1.23 39.96 -9.06
N ALA A 197 1.13 41.14 -8.50
CA ALA A 197 2.27 41.84 -7.88
C ALA A 197 2.88 41.06 -6.68
N LEU A 198 2.05 40.30 -5.97
CA LEU A 198 2.48 39.47 -4.83
C LEU A 198 2.86 38.06 -5.22
N ASN A 199 2.58 37.64 -6.46
CA ASN A 199 2.82 36.29 -6.94
C ASN A 199 3.74 36.31 -8.19
N PRO A 200 5.00 36.74 -8.05
CA PRO A 200 5.93 36.80 -9.17
C PRO A 200 6.08 35.41 -9.80
N VAL A 201 5.98 35.35 -11.13
CA VAL A 201 6.09 34.10 -11.87
C VAL A 201 7.54 33.65 -11.95
N LEU A 202 7.81 32.45 -11.47
CA LEU A 202 9.09 31.78 -11.63
C LEU A 202 9.14 31.14 -12.99
N PRO A 203 10.13 31.48 -13.86
CA PRO A 203 10.30 30.83 -15.16
C PRO A 203 10.50 29.31 -15.07
N GLY A 204 10.11 28.60 -16.11
CA GLY A 204 10.16 27.13 -16.17
C GLY A 204 11.48 26.47 -15.76
N PRO A 205 12.65 26.99 -16.14
CA PRO A 205 13.93 26.41 -15.68
C PRO A 205 14.09 26.38 -14.15
N TYR A 206 13.64 27.44 -13.47
CA TYR A 206 13.71 27.50 -11.99
C TYR A 206 12.70 26.55 -11.35
N THR A 207 11.47 26.45 -11.91
CA THR A 207 10.47 25.51 -11.40
C THR A 207 10.93 24.07 -11.59
N LEU A 208 11.58 23.74 -12.72
CA LEU A 208 12.18 22.43 -12.94
C LEU A 208 13.27 22.11 -11.89
N ALA A 209 14.16 23.05 -11.64
CA ALA A 209 15.22 22.87 -10.65
C ALA A 209 14.65 22.63 -9.24
N ILE A 210 13.64 23.44 -8.84
CA ILE A 210 12.94 23.28 -7.55
C ILE A 210 12.29 21.89 -7.46
N GLY A 211 11.61 21.44 -8.52
CA GLY A 211 10.98 20.13 -8.56
C GLY A 211 11.98 18.99 -8.42
N LEU A 212 13.11 19.05 -9.12
CA LEU A 212 14.17 18.04 -9.00
C LEU A 212 14.78 18.02 -7.59
N LEU A 213 15.04 19.19 -7.01
CA LEU A 213 15.52 19.29 -5.63
C LEU A 213 14.51 18.76 -4.63
N ALA A 214 13.19 19.00 -4.84
CA ALA A 214 12.15 18.45 -4.00
C ALA A 214 12.13 16.91 -4.02
N PHE A 215 12.29 16.28 -5.20
CA PHE A 215 12.38 14.82 -5.29
C PHE A 215 13.66 14.25 -4.65
N LEU A 216 14.78 14.91 -4.81
CA LEU A 216 16.01 14.52 -4.13
C LEU A 216 15.86 14.64 -2.60
N ALA A 217 15.28 15.74 -2.12
CA ALA A 217 14.99 15.94 -0.72
C ALA A 217 13.99 14.88 -0.19
N LYS A 218 12.93 14.56 -0.96
CA LYS A 218 11.98 13.50 -0.64
C LYS A 218 12.70 12.16 -0.47
N TRP A 219 13.50 11.76 -1.45
CA TRP A 219 14.24 10.50 -1.40
C TRP A 219 15.17 10.43 -0.18
N TYR A 220 15.94 11.49 0.07
CA TYR A 220 16.85 11.57 1.22
C TYR A 220 16.11 11.53 2.55
N LEU A 221 15.06 12.35 2.71
CA LEU A 221 14.29 12.44 3.95
C LEU A 221 13.46 11.16 4.20
N LYS A 222 12.90 10.56 3.17
CA LYS A 222 12.19 9.29 3.29
C LYS A 222 13.10 8.21 3.88
N LYS A 223 14.35 8.13 3.41
CA LYS A 223 15.35 7.19 3.93
C LYS A 223 15.82 7.56 5.33
N LYS A 224 16.15 8.83 5.57
CA LYS A 224 16.69 9.31 6.86
C LYS A 224 15.68 9.23 8.00
N LEU A 225 14.43 9.56 7.74
CA LEU A 225 13.34 9.58 8.72
C LEU A 225 12.55 8.26 8.76
N ASN A 226 12.96 7.27 7.97
CA ASN A 226 12.28 5.96 7.83
C ASN A 226 10.76 6.13 7.62
N ILE A 227 10.37 6.93 6.61
CA ILE A 227 8.97 7.26 6.37
C ILE A 227 8.28 6.06 5.72
N LYS A 228 7.28 5.51 6.41
CA LYS A 228 6.48 4.36 6.00
C LYS A 228 5.01 4.76 5.77
N GLY A 229 4.30 4.00 4.95
CA GLY A 229 2.86 4.17 4.74
C GLY A 229 2.48 5.40 3.91
N THR A 230 3.36 5.85 3.02
CA THR A 230 3.10 6.91 2.04
C THR A 230 2.66 6.33 0.69
N LEU A 231 2.14 7.19 -0.22
CA LEU A 231 1.59 6.76 -1.51
C LEU A 231 2.63 6.14 -2.46
N ILE A 232 3.90 6.52 -2.33
CA ILE A 232 5.03 6.05 -3.16
C ILE A 232 6.28 5.96 -2.31
#